data_1956d55d33e6221608461c0ee3b607e5
#
_entry.id   1956d55d33e6221608461c0ee3b607e5
#
_cell.length_a   1.000
_cell.length_b   1.000
_cell.length_c   1.000
_cell.angle_alpha   90.00
_cell.angle_beta   90.00
_cell.angle_gamma   90.00
#
_symmetry.space_group_name_H-M   'P 1'
#
loop_
_entity.id
_entity.type
_entity.pdbx_description
1 polymer ?
#
loop_
_entity_poly.entity_id
_entity_poly.type
_entity_poly.pdbx_seq_one_letter_code
_entity_poly.pdbx_strand_id
1 'polypeptide(L)'
;MERQLLDPVGRVPVAAVVRRLCGVQAQVASSAELAVRVRREKSQPGEVSRALSEGRLIKTWAMRGTLHLLTPEDAGGFLSLMASGRSWERPSWQSYFGVTPKQLDALREVVRETLDGKVLTREELIAAVIARRGYGHLGEALRSGWGTLLKPYAWQGDLCFGPSRGNRATFMRPEDASSRWVRLPEPDDAAAMVIAAYLRAYGPATIENFRNWLSRGRISVRQLRTWFSTLGDRLGEVEVDGERRYVLAADLEDLAAAKPTRAVRLLPGFDQYVLGPGTEDGHVIPAARRRAVSMQSGWIAPVVVAGGVVSGTWSRDGDQVRVAWFKETGRPPQTALEAETARLSTILGRDLHVAVAPQ
;
A
#
# COMPACT_ATOMS: atom_id res chain seq x y z
N MET A 1 13.19 -11.20 -0.14
CA MET A 1 12.13 -11.81 -0.98
C MET A 1 11.24 -12.75 -0.17
N GLU A 2 11.77 -13.56 0.70
CA GLU A 2 11.03 -14.52 1.56
C GLU A 2 9.96 -13.84 2.41
N ARG A 3 10.30 -12.78 3.14
CA ARG A 3 9.36 -12.03 4.00
C ARG A 3 8.15 -11.46 3.27
N GLN A 4 8.27 -11.26 1.96
CA GLN A 4 7.20 -10.77 1.11
C GLN A 4 6.57 -11.87 0.23
N LEU A 5 6.82 -13.15 0.54
CA LEU A 5 6.24 -14.30 -0.17
C LEU A 5 6.57 -14.32 -1.68
N LEU A 6 7.75 -13.85 -2.05
CA LEU A 6 8.22 -13.86 -3.43
C LEU A 6 9.17 -15.02 -3.72
N ASP A 7 9.92 -15.49 -2.71
CA ASP A 7 10.81 -16.64 -2.81
C ASP A 7 11.07 -17.23 -1.42
N PRO A 8 10.46 -18.37 -1.08
CA PRO A 8 9.40 -19.07 -1.85
C PRO A 8 8.06 -18.31 -1.86
N VAL A 9 7.24 -18.61 -2.87
CA VAL A 9 5.85 -18.10 -2.89
C VAL A 9 5.01 -18.80 -1.82
N GLY A 10 4.01 -18.08 -1.29
CA GLY A 10 3.23 -18.57 -0.16
C GLY A 10 2.07 -19.51 -0.52
N ARG A 11 1.74 -20.40 0.40
CA ARG A 11 0.51 -21.23 0.38
C ARG A 11 -0.54 -20.64 1.33
N VAL A 12 -0.78 -19.35 1.25
CA VAL A 12 -1.61 -18.59 2.19
C VAL A 12 -2.81 -17.95 1.51
N PRO A 13 -3.90 -17.66 2.23
CA PRO A 13 -5.06 -16.96 1.68
C PRO A 13 -4.73 -15.51 1.32
N VAL A 14 -5.58 -14.89 0.47
CA VAL A 14 -5.45 -13.50 0.00
C VAL A 14 -5.24 -12.51 1.16
N ALA A 15 -6.05 -12.61 2.21
CA ALA A 15 -5.95 -11.72 3.36
C ALA A 15 -4.59 -11.83 4.10
N ALA A 16 -4.01 -13.02 4.15
CA ALA A 16 -2.70 -13.21 4.77
C ALA A 16 -1.56 -12.58 3.95
N VAL A 17 -1.66 -12.58 2.60
CA VAL A 17 -0.73 -11.82 1.75
C VAL A 17 -0.85 -10.33 2.04
N VAL A 18 -2.08 -9.79 2.06
CA VAL A 18 -2.33 -8.37 2.34
C VAL A 18 -1.80 -7.96 3.72
N ARG A 19 -2.05 -8.79 4.74
CA ARG A 19 -1.52 -8.59 6.10
C ARG A 19 0.01 -8.60 6.13
N ARG A 20 0.64 -9.57 5.47
CA ARG A 20 2.10 -9.72 5.41
C ARG A 20 2.78 -8.50 4.78
N LEU A 21 2.11 -7.85 3.83
CA LEU A 21 2.61 -6.66 3.12
C LEU A 21 2.18 -5.34 3.80
N CYS A 22 1.59 -5.37 4.99
CA CYS A 22 1.04 -4.18 5.64
C CYS A 22 0.07 -3.40 4.75
N GLY A 23 -0.72 -4.11 3.96
CA GLY A 23 -1.59 -3.56 2.93
C GLY A 23 -0.99 -3.64 1.52
N VAL A 24 -1.87 -3.59 0.52
CA VAL A 24 -1.49 -3.59 -0.91
C VAL A 24 -2.06 -2.33 -1.54
N GLN A 25 -1.21 -1.53 -2.19
CA GLN A 25 -1.68 -0.32 -2.88
C GLN A 25 -2.63 -0.69 -4.01
N ALA A 26 -3.82 -0.10 -4.02
CA ALA A 26 -4.93 -0.44 -4.90
C ALA A 26 -5.41 0.74 -5.75
N GLN A 27 -4.48 1.65 -6.08
CA GLN A 27 -4.74 2.77 -6.99
C GLN A 27 -5.10 2.24 -8.38
N VAL A 28 -4.46 1.16 -8.80
CA VAL A 28 -4.74 0.38 -10.01
C VAL A 28 -5.18 -1.01 -9.57
N ALA A 29 -6.46 -1.35 -9.80
CA ALA A 29 -7.06 -2.59 -9.31
C ALA A 29 -6.37 -3.85 -9.87
N SER A 30 -6.01 -3.86 -11.16
CA SER A 30 -5.32 -4.97 -11.80
C SER A 30 -3.91 -5.17 -11.25
N SER A 31 -3.21 -4.09 -10.89
CA SER A 31 -1.91 -4.18 -10.22
C SER A 31 -2.04 -4.77 -8.81
N ALA A 32 -3.04 -4.37 -8.04
CA ALA A 32 -3.30 -4.92 -6.71
C ALA A 32 -3.65 -6.42 -6.76
N GLU A 33 -4.51 -6.81 -7.68
CA GLU A 33 -4.85 -8.22 -7.93
C GLU A 33 -3.58 -9.02 -8.26
N LEU A 34 -2.76 -8.54 -9.20
CA LEU A 34 -1.55 -9.22 -9.62
C LEU A 34 -0.50 -9.26 -8.50
N ALA A 35 -0.34 -8.18 -7.71
CA ALA A 35 0.57 -8.14 -6.58
C ALA A 35 0.27 -9.23 -5.53
N VAL A 36 -1.01 -9.52 -5.30
CA VAL A 36 -1.44 -10.62 -4.42
C VAL A 36 -1.17 -11.99 -5.08
N ARG A 37 -1.53 -12.13 -6.35
CA ARG A 37 -1.46 -13.42 -7.07
C ARG A 37 -0.03 -13.90 -7.29
N VAL A 38 0.91 -13.01 -7.61
CA VAL A 38 2.33 -13.39 -7.81
C VAL A 38 3.01 -13.89 -6.53
N ARG A 39 2.41 -13.68 -5.36
CA ARG A 39 2.90 -14.13 -4.05
C ARG A 39 2.30 -15.45 -3.60
N ARG A 40 1.46 -16.07 -4.45
CA ARG A 40 0.75 -17.31 -4.11
C ARG A 40 1.06 -18.41 -5.11
N GLU A 41 1.26 -19.63 -4.59
CA GLU A 41 1.50 -20.80 -5.41
C GLU A 41 0.30 -21.13 -6.29
N LYS A 42 -0.91 -21.03 -5.72
CA LYS A 42 -2.17 -21.20 -6.44
C LYS A 42 -3.01 -19.95 -6.28
N SER A 43 -3.46 -19.41 -7.38
CA SER A 43 -4.32 -18.22 -7.41
C SER A 43 -5.35 -18.28 -8.52
N GLN A 44 -6.48 -17.63 -8.31
CA GLN A 44 -7.57 -17.53 -9.29
C GLN A 44 -7.86 -16.05 -9.61
N PRO A 45 -8.27 -15.73 -10.83
CA PRO A 45 -8.75 -14.37 -11.15
C PRO A 45 -9.92 -13.97 -10.25
N GLY A 46 -9.93 -12.69 -9.84
CA GLY A 46 -11.02 -12.11 -9.05
C GLY A 46 -11.00 -12.46 -7.55
N GLU A 47 -9.92 -13.08 -7.04
CA GLU A 47 -9.83 -13.44 -5.61
C GLU A 47 -9.83 -12.20 -4.70
N VAL A 48 -9.22 -11.10 -5.11
CA VAL A 48 -9.26 -9.84 -4.35
C VAL A 48 -10.68 -9.28 -4.33
N SER A 49 -11.36 -9.26 -5.46
CA SER A 49 -12.76 -8.80 -5.52
C SER A 49 -13.67 -9.64 -4.65
N ARG A 50 -13.49 -10.97 -4.66
CA ARG A 50 -14.21 -11.89 -3.78
C ARG A 50 -13.90 -11.64 -2.31
N ALA A 51 -12.63 -11.43 -1.96
CA ALA A 51 -12.22 -11.12 -0.58
C ALA A 51 -12.82 -9.79 -0.08
N LEU A 52 -12.99 -8.80 -0.96
CA LEU A 52 -13.69 -7.55 -0.66
C LEU A 52 -15.20 -7.80 -0.45
N SER A 53 -15.87 -8.52 -1.35
CA SER A 53 -17.31 -8.80 -1.23
C SER A 53 -17.67 -9.66 -0.02
N GLU A 54 -16.75 -10.50 0.45
CA GLU A 54 -16.90 -11.33 1.65
C GLU A 54 -16.45 -10.61 2.94
N GLY A 55 -16.07 -9.34 2.88
CA GLY A 55 -15.60 -8.59 4.03
C GLY A 55 -14.28 -9.09 4.62
N ARG A 56 -13.51 -9.91 3.90
CA ARG A 56 -12.16 -10.35 4.31
C ARG A 56 -11.08 -9.31 4.05
N LEU A 57 -11.38 -8.35 3.20
CA LEU A 57 -10.59 -7.15 2.92
C LEU A 57 -11.50 -5.93 2.91
N ILE A 58 -10.92 -4.78 3.20
CA ILE A 58 -11.50 -3.47 2.92
C ILE A 58 -10.58 -2.68 2.00
N LYS A 59 -11.16 -1.75 1.24
CA LYS A 59 -10.41 -0.81 0.40
C LYS A 59 -10.63 0.60 0.92
N THR A 60 -9.56 1.29 1.27
CA THR A 60 -9.66 2.64 1.84
C THR A 60 -8.43 3.50 1.49
N TRP A 61 -8.51 4.81 1.71
CA TRP A 61 -7.33 5.64 1.72
C TRP A 61 -6.54 5.39 3.01
N ALA A 62 -5.30 4.95 2.87
CA ALA A 62 -4.42 4.65 3.98
C ALA A 62 -3.03 5.30 3.76
N MET A 63 -1.96 4.53 3.89
CA MET A 63 -0.58 5.01 3.83
C MET A 63 -0.35 5.96 2.66
N ARG A 64 0.39 7.03 2.88
CA ARG A 64 0.69 8.10 1.89
C ARG A 64 -0.55 8.81 1.32
N GLY A 65 -1.77 8.51 1.83
CA GLY A 65 -3.03 9.02 1.31
C GLY A 65 -3.43 8.41 -0.04
N THR A 66 -2.93 7.21 -0.36
CA THR A 66 -3.30 6.43 -1.54
C THR A 66 -4.25 5.28 -1.16
N LEU A 67 -4.92 4.70 -2.16
CA LEU A 67 -5.83 3.58 -1.95
C LEU A 67 -5.07 2.32 -1.60
N HIS A 68 -5.52 1.62 -0.57
CA HIS A 68 -4.96 0.34 -0.13
C HIS A 68 -6.05 -0.70 0.13
N LEU A 69 -5.70 -1.94 -0.12
CA LEU A 69 -6.37 -3.11 0.46
C LEU A 69 -5.77 -3.34 1.84
N LEU A 70 -6.61 -3.54 2.83
CA LEU A 70 -6.22 -3.87 4.20
C LEU A 70 -7.11 -5.00 4.72
N THR A 71 -6.63 -5.74 5.70
CA THR A 71 -7.50 -6.62 6.48
C THR A 71 -8.30 -5.77 7.47
N PRO A 72 -9.59 -6.04 7.67
CA PRO A 72 -10.44 -5.23 8.56
C PRO A 72 -9.92 -5.16 9.99
N GLU A 73 -9.31 -6.25 10.46
CA GLU A 73 -8.78 -6.38 11.82
C GLU A 73 -7.57 -5.46 12.05
N ASP A 74 -6.71 -5.28 11.02
CA ASP A 74 -5.47 -4.53 11.16
C ASP A 74 -5.60 -3.07 10.71
N ALA A 75 -6.61 -2.78 9.89
CA ALA A 75 -6.78 -1.47 9.26
C ALA A 75 -6.86 -0.32 10.27
N GLY A 76 -7.56 -0.52 11.38
CA GLY A 76 -7.71 0.48 12.43
C GLY A 76 -6.37 1.04 12.93
N GLY A 77 -5.37 0.18 13.12
CA GLY A 77 -4.03 0.61 13.54
C GLY A 77 -3.33 1.52 12.52
N PHE A 78 -3.33 1.12 11.24
CA PHE A 78 -2.73 1.95 10.18
C PHE A 78 -3.44 3.29 10.02
N LEU A 79 -4.76 3.28 10.07
CA LEU A 79 -5.58 4.49 9.92
C LEU A 79 -5.41 5.44 11.11
N SER A 80 -5.33 4.91 12.33
CA SER A 80 -5.07 5.69 13.53
C SER A 80 -3.74 6.46 13.44
N LEU A 81 -2.64 5.79 13.03
CA LEU A 81 -1.37 6.46 12.82
C LEU A 81 -1.43 7.50 11.68
N MET A 82 -2.20 7.24 10.63
CA MET A 82 -2.42 8.23 9.57
C MET A 82 -3.20 9.45 10.06
N ALA A 83 -4.22 9.24 10.89
CA ALA A 83 -5.03 10.29 11.48
C ALA A 83 -4.23 11.15 12.46
N SER A 84 -3.28 10.59 13.21
CA SER A 84 -2.48 11.31 14.21
C SER A 84 -1.72 12.51 13.65
N GLY A 85 -1.40 12.49 12.35
CA GLY A 85 -0.73 13.61 11.67
C GLY A 85 -1.61 14.85 11.50
N ARG A 86 -2.93 14.77 11.72
CA ARG A 86 -3.95 15.83 11.70
C ARG A 86 -3.72 16.87 10.59
N SER A 87 -3.35 16.40 9.39
CA SER A 87 -2.93 17.28 8.29
C SER A 87 -4.02 18.25 7.83
N TRP A 88 -5.28 17.93 8.08
CA TRP A 88 -6.44 18.77 7.76
C TRP A 88 -6.64 19.95 8.71
N GLU A 89 -5.94 19.97 9.83
CA GLU A 89 -5.94 21.11 10.79
C GLU A 89 -4.88 22.16 10.47
N ARG A 90 -4.01 21.90 9.50
CA ARG A 90 -2.99 22.88 9.10
C ARG A 90 -3.63 24.10 8.44
N PRO A 91 -3.17 25.32 8.73
CA PRO A 91 -3.73 26.55 8.15
C PRO A 91 -3.76 26.53 6.61
N SER A 92 -2.71 26.01 5.97
CA SER A 92 -2.64 25.90 4.51
C SER A 92 -3.72 24.98 3.94
N TRP A 93 -4.05 23.90 4.63
CA TRP A 93 -5.12 22.98 4.21
C TRP A 93 -6.50 23.63 4.37
N GLN A 94 -6.72 24.29 5.52
CA GLN A 94 -7.96 25.02 5.79
C GLN A 94 -8.20 26.12 4.77
N SER A 95 -7.16 26.92 4.50
CA SER A 95 -7.23 28.01 3.51
C SER A 95 -7.53 27.49 2.11
N TYR A 96 -6.92 26.35 1.72
CA TYR A 96 -7.11 25.77 0.40
C TYR A 96 -8.55 25.26 0.17
N PHE A 97 -9.16 24.63 1.18
CA PHE A 97 -10.51 24.08 1.08
C PHE A 97 -11.61 25.01 1.60
N GLY A 98 -11.27 26.14 2.22
CA GLY A 98 -12.25 27.07 2.79
C GLY A 98 -13.05 26.45 3.95
N VAL A 99 -12.45 25.56 4.74
CA VAL A 99 -13.10 24.90 5.87
C VAL A 99 -12.25 24.96 7.14
N THR A 100 -12.91 25.20 8.26
CA THR A 100 -12.30 25.17 9.58
C THR A 100 -12.32 23.76 10.18
N PRO A 101 -11.47 23.42 11.17
CA PRO A 101 -11.52 22.15 11.88
C PRO A 101 -12.91 21.84 12.44
N LYS A 102 -13.58 22.83 13.07
CA LYS A 102 -14.94 22.67 13.58
C LYS A 102 -15.97 22.29 12.51
N GLN A 103 -15.85 22.87 11.32
CA GLN A 103 -16.72 22.49 10.20
C GLN A 103 -16.40 21.08 9.69
N LEU A 104 -15.14 20.66 9.73
CA LEU A 104 -14.76 19.30 9.35
C LEU A 104 -15.29 18.26 10.35
N ASP A 105 -15.24 18.55 11.65
CA ASP A 105 -15.81 17.67 12.68
C ASP A 105 -17.33 17.57 12.51
N ALA A 106 -18.01 18.69 12.25
CA ALA A 106 -19.45 18.65 11.97
C ALA A 106 -19.77 17.91 10.65
N LEU A 107 -18.96 18.09 9.61
CA LEU A 107 -19.10 17.35 8.36
C LEU A 107 -18.84 15.85 8.52
N ARG A 108 -17.99 15.46 9.45
CA ARG A 108 -17.76 14.07 9.83
C ARG A 108 -19.05 13.37 10.22
N GLU A 109 -19.82 13.99 11.11
CA GLU A 109 -21.11 13.43 11.55
C GLU A 109 -22.10 13.34 10.38
N VAL A 110 -22.15 14.35 9.52
CA VAL A 110 -22.98 14.31 8.31
C VAL A 110 -22.60 13.15 7.38
N VAL A 111 -21.31 12.90 7.18
CA VAL A 111 -20.83 11.78 6.36
C VAL A 111 -21.23 10.45 7.00
N ARG A 112 -21.03 10.28 8.31
CA ARG A 112 -21.40 9.07 9.07
C ARG A 112 -22.89 8.77 8.99
N GLU A 113 -23.74 9.78 9.26
CA GLU A 113 -25.20 9.64 9.16
C GLU A 113 -25.65 9.31 7.74
N THR A 114 -25.03 9.94 6.76
CA THR A 114 -25.40 9.75 5.34
C THR A 114 -25.05 8.34 4.86
N LEU A 115 -23.98 7.75 5.34
CA LEU A 115 -23.50 6.40 4.97
C LEU A 115 -24.09 5.28 5.85
N ASP A 116 -24.91 5.60 6.86
CA ASP A 116 -25.46 4.60 7.79
C ASP A 116 -26.27 3.53 7.07
N GLY A 117 -25.76 2.28 7.05
CA GLY A 117 -26.37 1.16 6.33
C GLY A 117 -26.48 1.34 4.81
N LYS A 118 -25.72 2.28 4.21
CA LYS A 118 -25.86 2.63 2.79
C LYS A 118 -24.54 2.50 2.04
N VAL A 119 -24.69 2.16 0.75
CA VAL A 119 -23.61 2.22 -0.25
C VAL A 119 -23.95 3.30 -1.24
N LEU A 120 -23.19 4.41 -1.24
CA LEU A 120 -23.47 5.59 -2.05
C LEU A 120 -22.33 5.84 -3.06
N THR A 121 -22.70 6.24 -4.28
CA THR A 121 -21.71 6.80 -5.21
C THR A 121 -21.17 8.12 -4.68
N ARG A 122 -20.07 8.59 -5.26
CA ARG A 122 -19.53 9.92 -4.91
C ARG A 122 -20.56 11.02 -5.09
N GLU A 123 -21.30 11.00 -6.20
CA GLU A 123 -22.32 11.98 -6.54
C GLU A 123 -23.46 11.98 -5.52
N GLU A 124 -23.94 10.80 -5.12
CA GLU A 124 -25.00 10.64 -4.11
C GLU A 124 -24.55 11.15 -2.75
N LEU A 125 -23.32 10.80 -2.32
CA LEU A 125 -22.75 11.29 -1.06
C LEU A 125 -22.60 12.82 -1.09
N ILE A 126 -22.07 13.38 -2.18
CA ILE A 126 -21.90 14.83 -2.33
C ILE A 126 -23.27 15.53 -2.30
N ALA A 127 -24.26 15.01 -3.02
CA ALA A 127 -25.59 15.60 -3.03
C ALA A 127 -26.19 15.67 -1.62
N ALA A 128 -26.04 14.59 -0.84
CA ALA A 128 -26.51 14.57 0.55
C ALA A 128 -25.76 15.56 1.46
N VAL A 129 -24.45 15.71 1.27
CA VAL A 129 -23.63 16.65 2.05
C VAL A 129 -23.98 18.11 1.72
N ILE A 130 -24.00 18.48 0.43
CA ILE A 130 -24.25 19.87 0.02
C ILE A 130 -25.70 20.33 0.26
N ALA A 131 -26.63 19.40 0.41
CA ALA A 131 -28.02 19.69 0.81
C ALA A 131 -28.10 20.17 2.28
N ARG A 132 -27.10 19.88 3.11
CA ARG A 132 -27.05 20.38 4.48
C ARG A 132 -26.62 21.84 4.50
N ARG A 133 -27.27 22.64 5.33
CA ARG A 133 -26.98 24.09 5.46
C ARG A 133 -25.50 24.34 5.82
N GLY A 134 -24.85 25.21 5.05
CA GLY A 134 -23.45 25.59 5.31
C GLY A 134 -22.41 24.80 4.50
N TYR A 135 -22.78 23.73 3.76
CA TYR A 135 -21.83 22.89 3.03
C TYR A 135 -21.90 23.03 1.50
N GLY A 136 -22.80 23.86 0.97
CA GLY A 136 -22.97 24.02 -0.48
C GLY A 136 -21.69 24.43 -1.22
N HIS A 137 -20.83 25.24 -0.61
CA HIS A 137 -19.55 25.68 -1.18
C HIS A 137 -18.52 24.56 -1.35
N LEU A 138 -18.68 23.41 -0.67
CA LEU A 138 -17.75 22.29 -0.73
C LEU A 138 -17.98 21.37 -1.93
N GLY A 139 -19.03 21.60 -2.73
CA GLY A 139 -19.41 20.71 -3.81
C GLY A 139 -18.29 20.45 -4.82
N GLU A 140 -17.52 21.45 -5.20
CA GLU A 140 -16.39 21.30 -6.13
C GLU A 140 -15.25 20.50 -5.49
N ALA A 141 -14.83 20.86 -4.28
CA ALA A 141 -13.77 20.16 -3.56
C ALA A 141 -14.09 18.68 -3.31
N LEU A 142 -15.34 18.36 -2.99
CA LEU A 142 -15.82 16.99 -2.80
C LEU A 142 -15.85 16.19 -4.12
N ARG A 143 -16.09 16.83 -5.27
CA ARG A 143 -16.06 16.17 -6.58
C ARG A 143 -14.66 15.82 -7.05
N SER A 144 -13.62 16.40 -6.46
CA SER A 144 -12.24 16.10 -6.81
C SER A 144 -11.98 14.59 -6.81
N GLY A 145 -11.51 14.06 -7.94
CA GLY A 145 -11.16 12.63 -8.09
C GLY A 145 -10.09 12.15 -7.11
N TRP A 146 -9.26 13.06 -6.58
CA TRP A 146 -8.25 12.78 -5.58
C TRP A 146 -8.82 12.49 -4.19
N GLY A 147 -10.10 12.81 -3.94
CA GLY A 147 -10.78 12.57 -2.67
C GLY A 147 -10.17 13.30 -1.48
N THR A 148 -9.44 14.39 -1.71
CA THR A 148 -8.63 15.01 -0.66
C THR A 148 -9.44 15.45 0.55
N LEU A 149 -10.66 15.95 0.34
CA LEU A 149 -11.57 16.36 1.42
C LEU A 149 -12.22 15.16 2.15
N LEU A 150 -12.29 13.98 1.50
CA LEU A 150 -12.85 12.76 2.09
C LEU A 150 -11.80 11.90 2.82
N LYS A 151 -10.50 12.08 2.52
CA LYS A 151 -9.43 11.28 3.14
C LYS A 151 -9.37 11.38 4.66
N PRO A 152 -9.55 12.55 5.30
CA PRO A 152 -9.61 12.63 6.76
C PRO A 152 -10.62 11.67 7.38
N TYR A 153 -11.79 11.50 6.77
CA TYR A 153 -12.84 10.62 7.28
C TYR A 153 -12.50 9.15 7.08
N ALA A 154 -11.80 8.81 5.98
CA ALA A 154 -11.26 7.47 5.82
C ALA A 154 -10.21 7.15 6.88
N TRP A 155 -9.30 8.07 7.20
CA TRP A 155 -8.29 7.89 8.25
C TRP A 155 -8.88 7.84 9.66
N GLN A 156 -10.06 8.44 9.87
CA GLN A 156 -10.80 8.38 11.11
C GLN A 156 -11.75 7.17 11.19
N GLY A 157 -11.75 6.29 10.17
CA GLY A 157 -12.55 5.07 10.15
C GLY A 157 -14.04 5.30 9.87
N ASP A 158 -14.41 6.43 9.28
CA ASP A 158 -15.81 6.80 9.04
C ASP A 158 -16.31 6.37 7.66
N LEU A 159 -15.39 6.14 6.71
CA LEU A 159 -15.73 5.65 5.38
C LEU A 159 -14.63 4.76 4.78
N CYS A 160 -15.06 3.83 3.96
CA CYS A 160 -14.23 3.07 3.06
C CYS A 160 -14.89 2.97 1.69
N PHE A 161 -14.22 2.33 0.73
CA PHE A 161 -14.80 2.07 -0.58
C PHE A 161 -15.70 0.85 -0.54
N GLY A 162 -16.91 0.98 -1.06
CA GLY A 162 -17.85 -0.10 -1.28
C GLY A 162 -17.69 -0.77 -2.65
N PRO A 163 -18.58 -1.71 -3.00
CA PRO A 163 -18.65 -2.32 -4.32
C PRO A 163 -18.94 -1.26 -5.39
N SER A 164 -18.15 -1.27 -6.47
CA SER A 164 -18.37 -0.31 -7.58
C SER A 164 -19.72 -0.51 -8.26
N ARG A 165 -20.37 0.57 -8.64
CA ARG A 165 -21.58 0.56 -9.50
C ARG A 165 -21.18 0.93 -10.93
N GLY A 166 -20.93 -0.08 -11.76
CA GLY A 166 -20.27 0.11 -13.05
C GLY A 166 -18.87 0.70 -12.85
N ASN A 167 -18.58 1.81 -13.52
CA ASN A 167 -17.29 2.52 -13.39
C ASN A 167 -17.25 3.54 -12.23
N ARG A 168 -18.31 3.65 -11.44
CA ARG A 168 -18.40 4.61 -10.33
C ARG A 168 -17.93 3.98 -9.03
N ALA A 169 -17.01 4.66 -8.36
CA ALA A 169 -16.62 4.32 -7.00
C ALA A 169 -17.77 4.62 -6.05
N THR A 170 -17.99 3.75 -5.07
CA THR A 170 -18.95 3.96 -3.99
C THR A 170 -18.23 4.02 -2.65
N PHE A 171 -18.92 4.58 -1.67
CA PHE A 171 -18.50 4.68 -0.29
C PHE A 171 -19.52 4.04 0.64
N MET A 172 -19.04 3.49 1.73
CA MET A 172 -19.82 2.90 2.81
C MET A 172 -19.04 3.00 4.12
N ARG A 173 -19.64 2.69 5.23
CA ARG A 173 -18.92 2.62 6.51
C ARG A 173 -18.12 1.32 6.59
N PRO A 174 -16.93 1.30 7.23
CA PRO A 174 -16.12 0.08 7.36
C PRO A 174 -16.83 -1.04 8.13
N GLU A 175 -17.63 -0.71 9.14
CA GLU A 175 -18.44 -1.67 9.88
C GLU A 175 -19.53 -2.35 9.05
N ASP A 176 -20.03 -1.65 8.00
CA ASP A 176 -20.98 -2.23 7.04
C ASP A 176 -20.25 -3.06 5.97
N ALA A 177 -18.98 -2.75 5.70
CA ALA A 177 -18.16 -3.51 4.76
C ALA A 177 -17.68 -4.84 5.31
N SER A 178 -17.48 -4.94 6.64
CA SER A 178 -16.97 -6.15 7.29
C SER A 178 -17.37 -6.25 8.75
N SER A 179 -17.95 -7.38 9.13
CA SER A 179 -18.18 -7.73 10.53
C SER A 179 -16.90 -7.96 11.34
N ARG A 180 -15.74 -8.02 10.67
CA ARG A 180 -14.42 -8.14 11.28
C ARG A 180 -13.76 -6.78 11.53
N TRP A 181 -14.45 -5.70 11.20
CA TRP A 181 -13.93 -4.35 11.42
C TRP A 181 -13.71 -4.10 12.91
N VAL A 182 -12.50 -3.64 13.23
CA VAL A 182 -12.13 -3.20 14.57
C VAL A 182 -11.95 -1.69 14.55
N ARG A 183 -12.57 -1.01 15.51
CA ARG A 183 -12.44 0.44 15.67
C ARG A 183 -10.97 0.85 15.82
N LEU A 184 -10.68 2.10 15.45
CA LEU A 184 -9.36 2.65 15.58
C LEU A 184 -8.93 2.64 17.06
N PRO A 185 -7.77 2.05 17.38
CA PRO A 185 -7.11 2.24 18.66
C PRO A 185 -6.52 3.64 18.75
N GLU A 186 -6.15 4.09 19.94
CA GLU A 186 -5.35 5.29 20.09
C GLU A 186 -4.01 5.13 19.36
N PRO A 187 -3.45 6.23 18.78
CA PRO A 187 -2.22 6.13 17.98
C PRO A 187 -1.04 5.51 18.74
N ASP A 188 -0.88 5.82 20.01
CA ASP A 188 0.21 5.29 20.83
C ASP A 188 0.06 3.78 21.08
N ASP A 189 -1.18 3.30 21.23
CA ASP A 189 -1.48 1.86 21.37
C ASP A 189 -1.26 1.11 20.05
N ALA A 190 -1.61 1.74 18.91
CA ALA A 190 -1.42 1.17 17.58
C ALA A 190 0.05 1.08 17.15
N ALA A 191 0.88 2.01 17.63
CA ALA A 191 2.21 2.24 17.09
C ALA A 191 3.10 0.99 17.13
N ALA A 192 3.14 0.31 18.28
CA ALA A 192 3.99 -0.88 18.44
C ALA A 192 3.60 -2.01 17.48
N MET A 193 2.30 -2.22 17.24
CA MET A 193 1.81 -3.23 16.30
C MET A 193 2.16 -2.86 14.85
N VAL A 194 1.92 -1.61 14.46
CA VAL A 194 2.13 -1.14 13.07
C VAL A 194 3.62 -1.12 12.73
N ILE A 195 4.49 -0.65 13.65
CA ILE A 195 5.94 -0.65 13.46
C ILE A 195 6.46 -2.09 13.37
N ALA A 196 6.01 -2.98 14.25
CA ALA A 196 6.41 -4.38 14.21
C ALA A 196 5.98 -5.05 12.89
N ALA A 197 4.77 -4.80 12.40
CA ALA A 197 4.30 -5.31 11.10
C ALA A 197 5.17 -4.78 9.96
N TYR A 198 5.48 -3.48 9.97
CA TYR A 198 6.34 -2.86 8.96
C TYR A 198 7.76 -3.45 8.95
N LEU A 199 8.41 -3.56 10.12
CA LEU A 199 9.75 -4.12 10.23
C LEU A 199 9.80 -5.58 9.81
N ARG A 200 8.75 -6.37 10.11
CA ARG A 200 8.64 -7.77 9.67
C ARG A 200 8.52 -7.89 8.14
N ALA A 201 7.89 -6.94 7.47
CA ALA A 201 7.70 -6.95 6.01
C ALA A 201 8.89 -6.36 5.25
N TYR A 202 9.50 -5.28 5.79
CA TYR A 202 10.43 -4.41 5.07
C TYR A 202 11.74 -4.13 5.80
N GLY A 203 11.91 -4.62 7.03
CA GLY A 203 13.18 -4.47 7.76
C GLY A 203 14.33 -5.28 7.15
N PRO A 204 15.59 -4.83 7.41
CA PRO A 204 16.03 -3.70 8.22
C PRO A 204 15.64 -2.34 7.67
N ALA A 205 15.14 -1.42 8.49
CA ALA A 205 14.66 -0.13 8.04
C ALA A 205 15.00 1.00 9.03
N THR A 206 15.13 2.22 8.51
CA THR A 206 15.28 3.42 9.33
C THR A 206 13.92 3.97 9.76
N ILE A 207 13.91 4.86 10.76
CA ILE A 207 12.71 5.63 11.13
C ILE A 207 12.21 6.45 9.92
N GLU A 208 13.12 6.93 9.08
CA GLU A 208 12.76 7.74 7.91
C GLU A 208 12.10 6.88 6.81
N ASN A 209 12.54 5.62 6.61
CA ASN A 209 11.85 4.68 5.73
C ASN A 209 10.39 4.49 6.18
N PHE A 210 10.18 4.20 7.47
CA PHE A 210 8.84 4.05 8.05
C PHE A 210 7.99 5.33 7.90
N ARG A 211 8.59 6.49 8.20
CA ARG A 211 7.95 7.81 8.11
C ARG A 211 7.45 8.10 6.68
N ASN A 212 8.30 7.85 5.70
CA ASN A 212 7.98 8.08 4.30
C ASN A 212 6.95 7.07 3.79
N TRP A 213 7.09 5.79 4.16
CA TRP A 213 6.12 4.76 3.84
C TRP A 213 4.74 5.04 4.42
N LEU A 214 4.66 5.41 5.70
CA LEU A 214 3.39 5.67 6.37
C LEU A 214 2.74 6.95 5.87
N SER A 215 3.45 8.09 5.94
CA SER A 215 2.82 9.41 5.88
C SER A 215 3.44 10.41 4.90
N ARG A 216 4.47 10.03 4.13
CA ARG A 216 5.27 10.99 3.33
C ARG A 216 5.83 12.13 4.18
N GLY A 217 6.37 11.82 5.34
CA GLY A 217 7.01 12.80 6.19
C GLY A 217 6.06 13.70 7.01
N ARG A 218 4.75 13.44 7.02
CA ARG A 218 3.77 14.31 7.72
C ARG A 218 3.80 14.17 9.24
N ILE A 219 4.20 13.00 9.76
CA ILE A 219 4.36 12.75 11.20
C ILE A 219 5.74 13.24 11.63
N SER A 220 5.85 13.86 12.80
CA SER A 220 7.12 14.37 13.30
C SER A 220 8.08 13.23 13.67
N VAL A 221 9.39 13.45 13.44
CA VAL A 221 10.43 12.48 13.83
C VAL A 221 10.42 12.24 15.34
N ARG A 222 10.10 13.27 16.15
CA ARG A 222 9.97 13.13 17.60
C ARG A 222 8.92 12.11 17.98
N GLN A 223 7.71 12.20 17.40
CA GLN A 223 6.62 11.25 17.65
C GLN A 223 7.02 9.83 17.23
N LEU A 224 7.66 9.70 16.08
CA LEU A 224 8.12 8.39 15.60
C LEU A 224 9.16 7.76 16.53
N ARG A 225 10.12 8.55 17.03
CA ARG A 225 11.10 8.05 18.01
C ARG A 225 10.42 7.58 19.29
N THR A 226 9.42 8.30 19.79
CA THR A 226 8.60 7.87 20.92
C THR A 226 7.93 6.53 20.63
N TRP A 227 7.30 6.36 19.46
CA TRP A 227 6.65 5.11 19.08
C TRP A 227 7.63 3.95 18.90
N PHE A 228 8.79 4.18 18.28
CA PHE A 228 9.81 3.13 18.16
C PHE A 228 10.32 2.67 19.53
N SER A 229 10.48 3.59 20.48
CA SER A 229 10.92 3.24 21.84
C SER A 229 9.90 2.38 22.62
N THR A 230 8.61 2.40 22.25
CA THR A 230 7.60 1.55 22.89
C THR A 230 7.77 0.05 22.60
N LEU A 231 8.56 -0.30 21.57
CA LEU A 231 8.86 -1.71 21.30
C LEU A 231 9.82 -2.32 22.34
N GLY A 232 10.63 -1.49 23.04
CA GLY A 232 11.59 -1.96 24.04
C GLY A 232 12.49 -3.08 23.49
N ASP A 233 12.62 -4.16 24.23
CA ASP A 233 13.48 -5.32 23.88
C ASP A 233 13.02 -6.08 22.62
N ARG A 234 11.85 -5.77 22.05
CA ARG A 234 11.42 -6.32 20.77
C ARG A 234 12.08 -5.65 19.58
N LEU A 235 12.74 -4.49 19.79
CA LEU A 235 13.45 -3.75 18.76
C LEU A 235 14.92 -4.10 18.78
N GLY A 236 15.42 -4.71 17.70
CA GLY A 236 16.84 -4.93 17.46
C GLY A 236 17.41 -3.85 16.54
N GLU A 237 18.74 -3.71 16.58
CA GLU A 237 19.49 -2.82 15.72
C GLU A 237 20.55 -3.58 14.95
N VAL A 238 20.73 -3.21 13.70
CA VAL A 238 21.74 -3.76 12.79
C VAL A 238 22.39 -2.63 12.03
N GLU A 239 23.61 -2.85 11.59
CA GLU A 239 24.30 -1.95 10.65
C GLU A 239 24.22 -2.52 9.23
N VAL A 240 23.80 -1.71 8.27
CA VAL A 240 23.77 -2.05 6.85
C VAL A 240 24.53 -0.96 6.10
N ASP A 241 25.68 -1.31 5.53
CA ASP A 241 26.57 -0.40 4.80
C ASP A 241 26.90 0.90 5.59
N GLY A 242 27.18 0.75 6.91
CA GLY A 242 27.50 1.85 7.81
C GLY A 242 26.28 2.65 8.31
N GLU A 243 25.07 2.28 7.90
CA GLU A 243 23.84 2.90 8.36
C GLU A 243 23.14 2.04 9.42
N ARG A 244 22.80 2.66 10.56
CA ARG A 244 22.02 2.01 11.62
C ARG A 244 20.57 1.84 11.19
N ARG A 245 20.09 0.59 11.25
CA ARG A 245 18.70 0.24 10.89
C ARG A 245 18.05 -0.61 11.98
N TYR A 246 16.74 -0.58 12.02
CA TYR A 246 15.93 -1.31 12.99
C TYR A 246 15.35 -2.58 12.37
N VAL A 247 15.27 -3.61 13.23
CA VAL A 247 14.65 -4.91 12.93
C VAL A 247 13.83 -5.34 14.14
N LEU A 248 13.02 -6.37 14.02
CA LEU A 248 12.52 -7.05 15.22
C LEU A 248 13.62 -7.95 15.79
N ALA A 249 13.81 -7.91 17.10
CA ALA A 249 14.79 -8.75 17.78
C ALA A 249 14.60 -10.25 17.47
N ALA A 250 13.34 -10.70 17.38
CA ALA A 250 12.99 -12.06 17.00
C ALA A 250 13.37 -12.44 15.55
N ASP A 251 13.68 -11.48 14.70
CA ASP A 251 14.02 -11.72 13.29
C ASP A 251 15.55 -11.71 13.04
N LEU A 252 16.39 -11.47 14.06
CA LEU A 252 17.84 -11.32 13.92
C LEU A 252 18.51 -12.61 13.45
N GLU A 253 18.15 -13.75 14.03
CA GLU A 253 18.72 -15.06 13.67
C GLU A 253 18.36 -15.43 12.23
N ASP A 254 17.10 -15.24 11.83
CA ASP A 254 16.64 -15.50 10.46
C ASP A 254 17.37 -14.61 9.45
N LEU A 255 17.61 -13.34 9.80
CA LEU A 255 18.35 -12.42 8.94
C LEU A 255 19.82 -12.83 8.79
N ALA A 256 20.46 -13.24 9.88
CA ALA A 256 21.85 -13.69 9.86
C ALA A 256 22.01 -15.01 9.07
N ALA A 257 21.01 -15.88 9.12
CA ALA A 257 20.99 -17.16 8.39
C ALA A 257 20.52 -17.00 6.92
N ALA A 258 20.03 -15.84 6.51
CA ALA A 258 19.45 -15.62 5.18
C ALA A 258 20.50 -15.84 4.08
N LYS A 259 20.10 -16.58 3.06
CA LYS A 259 20.95 -16.83 1.88
C LYS A 259 20.50 -15.97 0.70
N PRO A 260 21.44 -15.52 -0.15
CA PRO A 260 21.10 -14.82 -1.36
C PRO A 260 20.19 -15.67 -2.26
N THR A 261 19.08 -15.07 -2.71
CA THR A 261 18.18 -15.71 -3.66
C THR A 261 18.68 -15.55 -5.09
N ARG A 262 18.35 -16.51 -5.97
CA ARG A 262 18.54 -16.40 -7.43
C ARG A 262 17.22 -16.22 -8.17
N ALA A 263 16.13 -16.07 -7.43
CA ALA A 263 14.81 -15.94 -8.04
C ALA A 263 14.68 -14.65 -8.87
N VAL A 264 13.97 -14.78 -9.98
CA VAL A 264 13.50 -13.67 -10.79
C VAL A 264 12.00 -13.54 -10.60
N ARG A 265 11.51 -12.30 -10.46
CA ARG A 265 10.07 -12.01 -10.33
C ARG A 265 9.67 -10.82 -11.19
N LEU A 266 8.56 -10.96 -11.89
CA LEU A 266 7.87 -9.90 -12.63
C LEU A 266 6.78 -9.32 -11.73
N LEU A 267 7.03 -8.14 -11.14
CA LEU A 267 6.11 -7.51 -10.22
C LEU A 267 5.32 -6.39 -10.91
N PRO A 268 4.02 -6.24 -10.60
CA PRO A 268 3.20 -5.20 -11.21
C PRO A 268 3.61 -3.80 -10.78
N GLY A 269 3.07 -2.79 -11.44
CA GLY A 269 3.19 -1.42 -10.98
C GLY A 269 2.60 -1.22 -9.58
N PHE A 270 3.16 -0.31 -8.81
CA PHE A 270 2.78 -0.03 -7.41
C PHE A 270 2.99 -1.20 -6.44
N ASP A 271 3.88 -2.15 -6.77
CA ASP A 271 4.15 -3.28 -5.90
C ASP A 271 4.81 -2.84 -4.57
N GLN A 272 4.44 -3.53 -3.50
CA GLN A 272 4.93 -3.26 -2.15
C GLN A 272 6.43 -3.56 -1.98
N TYR A 273 7.01 -4.38 -2.86
CA TYR A 273 8.45 -4.63 -2.86
C TYR A 273 9.27 -3.34 -3.08
N VAL A 274 8.73 -2.45 -3.91
CA VAL A 274 9.31 -1.13 -4.21
C VAL A 274 8.82 -0.07 -3.21
N LEU A 275 7.54 -0.09 -2.88
CA LEU A 275 6.90 0.96 -2.09
C LEU A 275 7.12 0.82 -0.58
N GLY A 276 7.37 -0.39 -0.08
CA GLY A 276 7.58 -0.67 1.35
C GLY A 276 8.88 -0.04 1.87
N PRO A 277 10.04 -0.40 1.31
CA PRO A 277 11.32 0.24 1.65
C PRO A 277 11.39 1.70 1.21
N GLY A 278 10.69 2.04 0.13
CA GLY A 278 10.73 3.33 -0.54
C GLY A 278 11.59 3.31 -1.80
N THR A 279 11.23 4.17 -2.77
CA THR A 279 11.93 4.23 -4.07
C THR A 279 13.33 4.85 -3.99
N GLU A 280 13.73 5.32 -2.82
CA GLU A 280 15.06 5.91 -2.55
C GLU A 280 16.03 4.89 -1.95
N ASP A 281 15.55 3.71 -1.56
CA ASP A 281 16.40 2.65 -1.00
C ASP A 281 17.27 2.02 -2.11
N GLY A 282 18.56 2.35 -2.10
CA GLY A 282 19.54 1.87 -3.08
C GLY A 282 19.79 0.36 -3.03
N HIS A 283 19.44 -0.32 -1.93
CA HIS A 283 19.53 -1.78 -1.80
C HIS A 283 18.43 -2.50 -2.59
N VAL A 284 17.32 -1.79 -2.88
CA VAL A 284 16.20 -2.34 -3.65
C VAL A 284 16.23 -1.82 -5.09
N ILE A 285 16.46 -0.52 -5.28
CA ILE A 285 16.49 0.11 -6.61
C ILE A 285 17.85 0.79 -6.81
N PRO A 286 18.64 0.41 -7.81
CA PRO A 286 19.87 1.14 -8.13
C PRO A 286 19.60 2.63 -8.30
N ALA A 287 20.34 3.49 -7.61
CA ALA A 287 20.06 4.93 -7.53
C ALA A 287 19.95 5.59 -8.91
N ALA A 288 20.78 5.17 -9.88
CA ALA A 288 20.73 5.64 -11.26
C ALA A 288 19.42 5.31 -11.99
N ARG A 289 18.69 4.28 -11.53
CA ARG A 289 17.46 3.76 -12.15
C ARG A 289 16.17 4.19 -11.44
N ARG A 290 16.29 4.95 -10.36
CA ARG A 290 15.12 5.43 -9.62
C ARG A 290 14.08 6.10 -10.52
N ARG A 291 14.51 6.93 -11.50
CA ARG A 291 13.60 7.63 -12.42
C ARG A 291 12.89 6.70 -13.40
N ALA A 292 13.46 5.56 -13.74
CA ALA A 292 12.82 4.56 -14.59
C ALA A 292 11.70 3.82 -13.82
N VAL A 293 11.82 3.69 -12.50
CA VAL A 293 10.87 3.00 -11.63
C VAL A 293 9.84 3.97 -11.06
N SER A 294 10.30 5.10 -10.48
CA SER A 294 9.44 6.13 -9.88
C SER A 294 9.29 7.30 -10.86
N MET A 295 8.20 7.27 -11.60
CA MET A 295 7.89 8.20 -12.68
C MET A 295 7.15 9.45 -12.17
N GLN A 296 6.88 10.38 -13.08
CA GLN A 296 6.12 11.59 -12.78
C GLN A 296 4.71 11.27 -12.21
N SER A 297 4.16 12.21 -11.46
CA SER A 297 2.84 12.10 -10.82
C SER A 297 2.69 10.91 -9.85
N GLY A 298 3.81 10.36 -9.36
CA GLY A 298 3.82 9.25 -8.41
C GLY A 298 3.47 7.89 -9.02
N TRP A 299 3.60 7.76 -10.34
CA TRP A 299 3.45 6.47 -11.01
C TRP A 299 4.65 5.57 -10.70
N ILE A 300 4.40 4.30 -10.40
CA ILE A 300 5.42 3.29 -10.17
C ILE A 300 5.32 2.23 -11.27
N ALA A 301 6.42 2.06 -12.01
CA ALA A 301 6.49 1.10 -13.11
C ALA A 301 6.43 -0.36 -12.61
N PRO A 302 5.94 -1.29 -13.43
CA PRO A 302 6.17 -2.71 -13.22
C PRO A 302 7.67 -3.01 -13.27
N VAL A 303 8.17 -3.84 -12.33
CA VAL A 303 9.61 -4.09 -12.19
C VAL A 303 9.98 -5.56 -12.34
N VAL A 304 11.18 -5.80 -12.81
CA VAL A 304 11.85 -7.11 -12.75
C VAL A 304 12.77 -7.10 -11.53
N VAL A 305 12.56 -8.03 -10.62
CA VAL A 305 13.43 -8.24 -9.47
C VAL A 305 14.24 -9.50 -9.71
N ALA A 306 15.56 -9.40 -9.67
CA ALA A 306 16.47 -10.53 -9.76
C ALA A 306 17.44 -10.50 -8.57
N GLY A 307 17.57 -11.64 -7.88
CA GLY A 307 18.46 -11.72 -6.73
C GLY A 307 18.14 -10.74 -5.59
N GLY A 308 16.89 -10.23 -5.52
CA GLY A 308 16.46 -9.25 -4.51
C GLY A 308 16.60 -7.79 -4.93
N VAL A 309 17.16 -7.48 -6.09
CA VAL A 309 17.36 -6.11 -6.58
C VAL A 309 16.51 -5.87 -7.83
N VAL A 310 15.95 -4.68 -7.96
CA VAL A 310 15.25 -4.26 -9.18
C VAL A 310 16.27 -4.14 -10.32
N SER A 311 16.17 -5.05 -11.27
CA SER A 311 17.13 -5.24 -12.36
C SER A 311 16.58 -4.81 -13.74
N GLY A 312 15.34 -4.32 -13.76
CA GLY A 312 14.69 -3.82 -14.97
C GLY A 312 13.26 -3.38 -14.73
N THR A 313 12.66 -2.86 -15.78
CA THR A 313 11.21 -2.65 -15.85
C THR A 313 10.60 -3.57 -16.90
N TRP A 314 9.29 -3.80 -16.82
CA TRP A 314 8.61 -4.59 -17.83
C TRP A 314 7.26 -3.98 -18.22
N SER A 315 6.83 -4.33 -19.40
CA SER A 315 5.49 -4.00 -19.89
C SER A 315 4.93 -5.20 -20.66
N ARG A 316 3.62 -5.21 -20.87
CA ARG A 316 2.95 -6.22 -21.65
C ARG A 316 2.20 -5.58 -22.81
N ASP A 317 2.41 -6.13 -24.00
CA ASP A 317 1.70 -5.77 -25.22
C ASP A 317 1.18 -7.05 -25.86
N GLY A 318 -0.15 -7.25 -25.80
CA GLY A 318 -0.74 -8.54 -26.18
C GLY A 318 -0.20 -9.69 -25.35
N ASP A 319 0.46 -10.64 -26.00
CA ASP A 319 1.09 -11.82 -25.39
C ASP A 319 2.61 -11.64 -25.19
N GLN A 320 3.16 -10.49 -25.59
CA GLN A 320 4.57 -10.21 -25.44
C GLN A 320 4.85 -9.46 -24.11
N VAL A 321 5.71 -10.04 -23.28
CA VAL A 321 6.32 -9.41 -22.11
C VAL A 321 7.64 -8.77 -22.55
N ARG A 322 7.70 -7.45 -22.55
CA ARG A 322 8.91 -6.68 -22.92
C ARG A 322 9.64 -6.30 -21.64
N VAL A 323 10.86 -6.79 -21.48
CA VAL A 323 11.74 -6.46 -20.36
C VAL A 323 12.80 -5.46 -20.82
N ALA A 324 12.85 -4.30 -20.16
CA ALA A 324 13.93 -3.33 -20.27
C ALA A 324 14.92 -3.59 -19.14
N TRP A 325 15.99 -4.34 -19.44
CA TRP A 325 16.96 -4.78 -18.45
C TRP A 325 18.04 -3.72 -18.20
N PHE A 326 18.37 -3.46 -16.94
CA PHE A 326 19.36 -2.49 -16.54
C PHE A 326 20.78 -3.04 -16.72
N LYS A 327 21.61 -2.41 -17.58
CA LYS A 327 22.94 -2.91 -17.93
C LYS A 327 23.86 -3.14 -16.72
N GLU A 328 23.78 -2.26 -15.73
CA GLU A 328 24.60 -2.33 -14.51
C GLU A 328 24.30 -3.53 -13.61
N THR A 329 23.17 -4.18 -13.78
CA THR A 329 22.82 -5.39 -13.04
C THR A 329 23.33 -6.68 -13.69
N GLY A 330 24.18 -6.55 -14.70
CA GLY A 330 24.82 -7.66 -15.40
C GLY A 330 23.97 -8.26 -16.53
N ARG A 331 24.30 -9.47 -16.94
CA ARG A 331 23.57 -10.16 -18.02
C ARG A 331 22.20 -10.62 -17.54
N PRO A 332 21.13 -10.45 -18.37
CA PRO A 332 19.81 -10.99 -18.05
C PRO A 332 19.88 -12.52 -17.84
N PRO A 333 19.34 -13.05 -16.75
CA PRO A 333 19.26 -14.50 -16.53
C PRO A 333 18.12 -15.09 -17.36
N GLN A 334 18.40 -15.35 -18.64
CA GLN A 334 17.39 -15.68 -19.66
C GLN A 334 16.48 -16.84 -19.26
N THR A 335 17.03 -17.98 -18.80
CA THR A 335 16.26 -19.15 -18.37
C THR A 335 15.33 -18.84 -17.19
N ALA A 336 15.78 -17.99 -16.24
CA ALA A 336 14.96 -17.62 -15.09
C ALA A 336 13.83 -16.62 -15.50
N LEU A 337 14.10 -15.75 -16.48
CA LEU A 337 13.07 -14.86 -17.04
C LEU A 337 12.01 -15.65 -17.81
N GLU A 338 12.42 -16.65 -18.59
CA GLU A 338 11.50 -17.54 -19.31
C GLU A 338 10.64 -18.34 -18.31
N ALA A 339 11.24 -18.92 -17.27
CA ALA A 339 10.51 -19.64 -16.23
C ALA A 339 9.51 -18.74 -15.48
N GLU A 340 9.90 -17.48 -15.13
CA GLU A 340 9.00 -16.54 -14.49
C GLU A 340 7.88 -16.06 -15.44
N THR A 341 8.17 -15.91 -16.73
CA THR A 341 7.16 -15.59 -17.76
C THR A 341 6.16 -16.73 -17.91
N ALA A 342 6.60 -17.99 -17.91
CA ALA A 342 5.70 -19.16 -17.92
C ALA A 342 4.83 -19.20 -16.65
N ARG A 343 5.40 -18.85 -15.49
CA ARG A 343 4.63 -18.71 -14.25
C ARG A 343 3.58 -17.59 -14.35
N LEU A 344 3.96 -16.45 -14.92
CA LEU A 344 3.05 -15.33 -15.15
C LEU A 344 1.94 -15.70 -16.15
N SER A 345 2.27 -16.50 -17.19
CA SER A 345 1.30 -17.09 -18.15
C SER A 345 0.22 -17.87 -17.40
N THR A 346 0.63 -18.76 -16.50
CA THR A 346 -0.31 -19.54 -15.66
C THR A 346 -1.17 -18.63 -14.79
N ILE A 347 -0.57 -17.64 -14.15
CA ILE A 347 -1.29 -16.67 -13.31
C ILE A 347 -2.33 -15.90 -14.12
N LEU A 348 -2.00 -15.45 -15.31
CA LEU A 348 -2.88 -14.63 -16.14
C LEU A 348 -3.82 -15.42 -17.02
N GLY A 349 -3.62 -16.75 -17.15
CA GLY A 349 -4.40 -17.62 -18.05
C GLY A 349 -4.19 -17.27 -19.52
N ARG A 350 -2.95 -16.87 -19.90
CA ARG A 350 -2.57 -16.47 -21.26
C ARG A 350 -1.20 -17.04 -21.60
N ASP A 351 -0.98 -17.39 -22.85
CA ASP A 351 0.36 -17.75 -23.31
C ASP A 351 1.21 -16.50 -23.53
N LEU A 352 2.32 -16.38 -22.78
CA LEU A 352 3.17 -15.20 -22.79
C LEU A 352 4.58 -15.55 -23.23
N HIS A 353 5.19 -14.63 -23.99
CA HIS A 353 6.56 -14.74 -24.48
C HIS A 353 7.38 -13.55 -24.01
N VAL A 354 8.60 -13.79 -23.52
CA VAL A 354 9.49 -12.73 -23.06
C VAL A 354 10.43 -12.25 -24.17
N ALA A 355 10.54 -10.93 -24.30
CA ALA A 355 11.58 -10.28 -25.10
C ALA A 355 12.37 -9.33 -24.17
N VAL A 356 13.69 -9.44 -24.20
CA VAL A 356 14.59 -8.67 -23.35
C VAL A 356 15.40 -7.70 -24.19
N ALA A 357 15.39 -6.44 -23.83
CA ALA A 357 16.23 -5.40 -24.42
C ALA A 357 17.08 -4.74 -23.30
N PRO A 358 18.37 -4.48 -23.53
CA PRO A 358 19.20 -3.73 -22.58
C PRO A 358 18.79 -2.25 -22.57
N GLN A 359 18.75 -1.65 -21.38
CA GLN A 359 18.42 -0.24 -21.16
C GLN A 359 19.59 0.51 -20.53
#